data_5c132f4401193807285f6b8fa6dc85c5
#
_entry.id   5c132f4401193807285f6b8fa6dc85c5
#
_cell.length_a   1.000
_cell.length_b   1.000
_cell.length_c   1.000
_cell.angle_alpha   90.00
_cell.angle_beta   90.00
_cell.angle_gamma   90.00
#
_symmetry.space_group_name_H-M   'P 1'
#
loop_
_entity.id
_entity.type
_entity.pdbx_description
1 polymer ?
#
loop_
_entity_poly.entity_id
_entity_poly.type
_entity_poly.pdbx_seq_one_letter_code
_entity_poly.pdbx_strand_id
1 'polypeptide(L)'
;MARMRILIAVAHADDETLGCFSLLSDPSHEVHIVHATDSAPRDLKYALRSGFLSRGSYLAARRAETMAVLAKAGMASERYHCLGMADQEAPVYWPRIRAYVESFGADRVYTHAYEGGHPDHDAVALALSGLPNVWEFPLYHAYGAEFVPNTFLNGAAETVVEFDADRQRVKRSWLDCFASQQRVIQMFPIDREQFRPAPKYDFSRPPHEGPLYYEIRKLGWTWPDWRRATLDA
;
A
#
# COMPACT_ATOMS: atom_id res chain seq x y z
N MET A 1 16.90 -17.17 -17.44
CA MET A 1 15.45 -17.28 -17.16
C MET A 1 14.76 -16.06 -17.73
N ALA A 2 13.50 -16.15 -18.20
CA ALA A 2 12.75 -14.98 -18.62
C ALA A 2 12.58 -14.02 -17.43
N ARG A 3 12.69 -12.73 -17.68
CA ARG A 3 12.49 -11.67 -16.67
C ARG A 3 11.01 -11.63 -16.30
N MET A 4 10.67 -11.83 -15.02
CA MET A 4 9.29 -11.81 -14.56
C MET A 4 8.78 -10.37 -14.55
N ARG A 5 7.58 -10.15 -15.09
CA ARG A 5 6.88 -8.86 -15.04
C ARG A 5 6.02 -8.78 -13.79
N ILE A 6 6.45 -7.97 -12.84
CA ILE A 6 5.83 -7.81 -11.53
C ILE A 6 5.07 -6.48 -11.49
N LEU A 7 3.84 -6.49 -10.97
CA LEU A 7 3.08 -5.30 -10.63
C LEU A 7 2.95 -5.19 -9.10
N ILE A 8 3.41 -4.09 -8.52
CA ILE A 8 3.13 -3.71 -7.14
C ILE A 8 1.93 -2.77 -7.17
N ALA A 9 0.78 -3.27 -6.73
CA ALA A 9 -0.49 -2.53 -6.71
C ALA A 9 -0.83 -2.15 -5.28
N VAL A 10 -0.69 -0.87 -4.95
CA VAL A 10 -0.82 -0.35 -3.58
C VAL A 10 -1.68 0.91 -3.54
N ALA A 11 -2.11 1.29 -2.35
CA ALA A 11 -3.00 2.43 -2.18
C ALA A 11 -2.27 3.77 -2.29
N HIS A 12 -1.14 3.93 -1.60
CA HIS A 12 -0.46 5.21 -1.43
C HIS A 12 1.01 5.14 -1.79
N ALA A 13 1.56 6.32 -2.04
CA ALA A 13 3.01 6.52 -2.11
C ALA A 13 3.63 6.24 -0.73
N ASP A 14 4.65 5.43 -0.66
CA ASP A 14 5.36 4.84 0.49
C ASP A 14 5.04 3.36 0.77
N ASP A 15 3.82 2.90 0.51
CA ASP A 15 3.40 1.51 0.73
C ASP A 15 4.32 0.51 0.00
N GLU A 16 4.66 0.81 -1.27
CA GLU A 16 5.55 -0.02 -2.10
C GLU A 16 6.97 -0.11 -1.53
N THR A 17 7.44 0.97 -0.92
CA THR A 17 8.77 1.02 -0.32
C THR A 17 8.80 0.38 1.06
N LEU A 18 7.72 0.51 1.83
CA LEU A 18 7.55 -0.17 3.12
C LEU A 18 7.46 -1.68 2.95
N GLY A 19 6.62 -2.15 2.02
CA GLY A 19 6.26 -3.55 1.89
C GLY A 19 7.03 -4.34 0.83
N CYS A 20 7.62 -3.68 -0.18
CA CYS A 20 8.20 -4.33 -1.37
C CYS A 20 9.57 -3.78 -1.81
N PHE A 21 10.33 -3.17 -0.90
CA PHE A 21 11.67 -2.65 -1.20
C PHE A 21 12.59 -3.72 -1.80
N SER A 22 12.50 -4.97 -1.33
CA SER A 22 13.30 -6.08 -1.85
C SER A 22 13.06 -6.31 -3.34
N LEU A 23 11.80 -6.20 -3.79
CA LEU A 23 11.41 -6.34 -5.19
C LEU A 23 11.86 -5.13 -6.00
N LEU A 24 11.68 -3.92 -5.47
CA LEU A 24 12.07 -2.68 -6.12
C LEU A 24 13.58 -2.56 -6.32
N SER A 25 14.37 -3.13 -5.41
CA SER A 25 15.83 -3.09 -5.43
C SER A 25 16.46 -4.27 -6.20
N ASP A 26 15.65 -5.21 -6.71
CA ASP A 26 16.12 -6.37 -7.47
C ASP A 26 16.02 -6.12 -8.98
N PRO A 27 17.15 -5.97 -9.70
CA PRO A 27 17.15 -5.74 -11.14
C PRO A 27 16.78 -6.97 -11.97
N SER A 28 16.65 -8.15 -11.37
CA SER A 28 16.35 -9.41 -12.07
C SER A 28 14.93 -9.45 -12.62
N HIS A 29 14.03 -8.60 -12.08
CA HIS A 29 12.62 -8.51 -12.46
C HIS A 29 12.28 -7.20 -13.19
N GLU A 30 11.20 -7.23 -13.98
CA GLU A 30 10.59 -6.03 -14.53
C GLU A 30 9.47 -5.56 -13.59
N VAL A 31 9.83 -4.70 -12.64
CA VAL A 31 8.88 -4.19 -11.65
C VAL A 31 8.17 -2.94 -12.16
N HIS A 32 6.85 -2.93 -12.01
CA HIS A 32 5.97 -1.79 -12.22
C HIS A 32 5.21 -1.48 -10.92
N ILE A 33 4.84 -0.21 -10.75
CA ILE A 33 4.07 0.26 -9.58
C ILE A 33 2.77 0.90 -10.07
N VAL A 34 1.67 0.60 -9.40
CA VAL A 34 0.43 1.37 -9.52
C VAL A 34 -0.04 1.81 -8.14
N HIS A 35 -0.19 3.12 -7.98
CA HIS A 35 -0.89 3.69 -6.83
C HIS A 35 -2.38 3.88 -7.17
N ALA A 36 -3.26 3.37 -6.32
CA ALA A 36 -4.71 3.56 -6.48
C ALA A 36 -5.09 5.02 -6.27
N THR A 37 -4.48 5.66 -5.28
CA THR A 37 -4.76 7.05 -4.93
C THR A 37 -3.62 7.99 -5.28
N ASP A 38 -3.88 9.28 -5.22
CA ASP A 38 -2.89 10.34 -5.34
C ASP A 38 -2.20 10.66 -3.99
N SER A 39 -2.50 9.87 -2.94
CA SER A 39 -1.94 9.97 -1.59
C SER A 39 -2.19 11.31 -0.89
N ALA A 40 -3.25 12.02 -1.29
CA ALA A 40 -3.64 13.29 -0.70
C ALA A 40 -5.16 13.30 -0.43
N PRO A 41 -5.60 13.25 0.83
CA PRO A 41 -7.02 13.34 1.17
C PRO A 41 -7.64 14.67 0.72
N ARG A 42 -8.96 14.67 0.44
CA ARG A 42 -9.65 15.92 0.09
C ARG A 42 -9.75 16.88 1.27
N ASP A 43 -9.84 16.35 2.49
CA ASP A 43 -9.93 17.18 3.68
C ASP A 43 -8.59 17.92 3.91
N LEU A 44 -8.66 19.24 3.84
CA LEU A 44 -7.50 20.14 3.98
C LEU A 44 -6.73 19.93 5.30
N LYS A 45 -7.39 19.41 6.34
CA LYS A 45 -6.73 19.15 7.64
C LYS A 45 -5.49 18.26 7.51
N TYR A 46 -5.48 17.31 6.56
CA TYR A 46 -4.33 16.43 6.35
C TYR A 46 -3.14 17.20 5.74
N ALA A 47 -3.39 18.03 4.73
CA ALA A 47 -2.36 18.91 4.17
C ALA A 47 -1.78 19.85 5.24
N LEU A 48 -2.64 20.49 6.03
CA LEU A 48 -2.23 21.40 7.11
C LEU A 48 -1.39 20.71 8.18
N ARG A 49 -1.77 19.48 8.59
CA ARG A 49 -1.00 18.68 9.56
C ARG A 49 0.38 18.26 9.03
N SER A 50 0.51 18.14 7.72
CA SER A 50 1.78 17.84 7.05
C SER A 50 2.57 19.10 6.65
N GLY A 51 2.12 20.30 7.08
CA GLY A 51 2.81 21.56 6.85
C GLY A 51 2.50 22.23 5.51
N PHE A 52 1.48 21.80 4.77
CA PHE A 52 1.11 22.35 3.47
C PHE A 52 -0.15 23.21 3.56
N LEU A 53 -0.15 24.35 2.86
CA LEU A 53 -1.27 25.30 2.90
C LEU A 53 -2.45 24.92 1.98
N SER A 54 -2.28 23.93 1.11
CA SER A 54 -3.32 23.47 0.20
C SER A 54 -3.15 22.00 -0.12
N ARG A 55 -4.26 21.34 -0.53
CA ARG A 55 -4.21 19.97 -1.07
C ARG A 55 -3.28 19.88 -2.29
N GLY A 56 -3.29 20.89 -3.17
CA GLY A 56 -2.46 20.91 -4.37
C GLY A 56 -0.97 20.91 -4.05
N SER A 57 -0.52 21.69 -3.06
CA SER A 57 0.89 21.69 -2.64
C SER A 57 1.29 20.39 -1.96
N TYR A 58 0.37 19.79 -1.18
CA TYR A 58 0.59 18.48 -0.57
C TYR A 58 0.69 17.38 -1.63
N LEU A 59 -0.24 17.33 -2.59
CA LEU A 59 -0.21 16.40 -3.72
C LEU A 59 1.09 16.51 -4.53
N ALA A 60 1.55 17.74 -4.81
CA ALA A 60 2.79 17.96 -5.53
C ALA A 60 4.00 17.40 -4.76
N ALA A 61 4.02 17.55 -3.42
CA ALA A 61 5.05 16.97 -2.57
C ALA A 61 5.01 15.43 -2.62
N ARG A 62 3.85 14.82 -2.44
CA ARG A 62 3.68 13.36 -2.51
C ARG A 62 4.19 12.78 -3.84
N ARG A 63 3.87 13.46 -4.94
CA ARG A 63 4.37 13.07 -6.26
C ARG A 63 5.90 13.21 -6.38
N ALA A 64 6.46 14.30 -5.87
CA ALA A 64 7.92 14.52 -5.89
C ALA A 64 8.65 13.46 -5.04
N GLU A 65 8.10 13.08 -3.89
CA GLU A 65 8.61 12.02 -3.02
C GLU A 65 8.63 10.67 -3.75
N THR A 66 7.54 10.30 -4.42
CA THR A 66 7.49 9.10 -5.26
C THR A 66 8.56 9.13 -6.34
N MET A 67 8.68 10.23 -7.10
CA MET A 67 9.68 10.35 -8.15
C MET A 67 11.12 10.23 -7.62
N ALA A 68 11.39 10.73 -6.42
CA ALA A 68 12.70 10.58 -5.78
C ALA A 68 13.02 9.11 -5.45
N VAL A 69 12.04 8.33 -5.00
CA VAL A 69 12.21 6.88 -4.77
C VAL A 69 12.41 6.13 -6.09
N LEU A 70 11.62 6.41 -7.13
CA LEU A 70 11.81 5.80 -8.44
C LEU A 70 13.22 6.05 -8.99
N ALA A 71 13.75 7.27 -8.81
CA ALA A 71 15.11 7.59 -9.21
C ALA A 71 16.16 6.77 -8.42
N LYS A 72 15.96 6.57 -7.10
CA LYS A 72 16.85 5.71 -6.29
C LYS A 72 16.77 4.24 -6.72
N ALA A 73 15.58 3.78 -7.11
CA ALA A 73 15.37 2.42 -7.64
C ALA A 73 15.92 2.24 -9.07
N GLY A 74 16.40 3.30 -9.73
CA GLY A 74 16.75 3.25 -11.15
C GLY A 74 15.56 2.89 -12.05
N MET A 75 14.34 3.19 -11.59
CA MET A 75 13.11 2.85 -12.29
C MET A 75 12.71 3.98 -13.24
N ALA A 76 12.47 3.64 -14.51
CA ALA A 76 11.93 4.57 -15.49
C ALA A 76 10.50 5.00 -15.13
N SER A 77 10.17 6.27 -15.35
CA SER A 77 8.87 6.86 -14.99
C SER A 77 7.68 6.14 -15.63
N GLU A 78 7.88 5.52 -16.80
CA GLU A 78 6.87 4.75 -17.54
C GLU A 78 6.44 3.47 -16.82
N ARG A 79 7.19 3.04 -15.81
CA ARG A 79 6.85 1.90 -14.96
C ARG A 79 6.03 2.28 -13.72
N TYR A 80 5.75 3.56 -13.56
CA TYR A 80 4.92 4.08 -12.49
C TYR A 80 3.60 4.62 -13.04
N HIS A 81 2.50 4.23 -12.41
CA HIS A 81 1.15 4.68 -12.72
C HIS A 81 0.46 5.16 -11.44
N CYS A 82 -0.45 6.13 -11.60
CA CYS A 82 -1.32 6.58 -10.53
C CYS A 82 -2.75 6.68 -11.10
N LEU A 83 -3.71 6.00 -10.46
CA LEU A 83 -5.11 6.02 -10.90
C LEU A 83 -5.83 7.31 -10.49
N GLY A 84 -5.21 8.12 -9.61
CA GLY A 84 -5.63 9.48 -9.31
C GLY A 84 -6.91 9.61 -8.48
N MET A 85 -7.31 8.57 -7.76
CA MET A 85 -8.34 8.70 -6.71
C MET A 85 -7.77 9.55 -5.59
N ALA A 86 -8.59 10.35 -4.91
CA ALA A 86 -8.10 10.98 -3.69
C ALA A 86 -7.90 9.91 -2.61
N ASP A 87 -6.92 10.10 -1.73
CA ASP A 87 -6.72 9.26 -0.55
C ASP A 87 -8.04 9.20 0.26
N GLN A 88 -8.40 8.01 0.73
CA GLN A 88 -9.67 7.62 1.35
C GLN A 88 -10.85 7.43 0.37
N GLU A 89 -10.63 7.44 -0.94
CA GLU A 89 -11.70 7.22 -1.93
C GLU A 89 -11.63 5.85 -2.65
N ALA A 90 -10.57 5.08 -2.46
CA ALA A 90 -10.46 3.78 -3.13
C ALA A 90 -11.63 2.83 -2.85
N PRO A 91 -12.28 2.81 -1.65
CA PRO A 91 -13.47 1.99 -1.44
C PRO A 91 -14.63 2.27 -2.42
N VAL A 92 -14.78 3.53 -2.85
CA VAL A 92 -15.83 3.91 -3.81
C VAL A 92 -15.47 3.52 -5.25
N TYR A 93 -14.19 3.51 -5.57
CA TYR A 93 -13.70 3.34 -6.94
C TYR A 93 -12.90 2.05 -7.15
N TRP A 94 -12.97 1.08 -6.24
CA TRP A 94 -12.21 -0.17 -6.33
C TRP A 94 -12.34 -0.92 -7.67
N PRO A 95 -13.48 -0.90 -8.41
CA PRO A 95 -13.58 -1.57 -9.70
C PRO A 95 -12.60 -1.02 -10.74
N ARG A 96 -12.20 0.27 -10.63
CA ARG A 96 -11.18 0.86 -11.51
C ARG A 96 -9.78 0.27 -11.24
N ILE A 97 -9.49 -0.05 -9.97
CA ILE A 97 -8.23 -0.70 -9.58
C ILE A 97 -8.19 -2.09 -10.23
N ARG A 98 -9.27 -2.86 -10.06
CA ARG A 98 -9.41 -4.19 -10.66
C ARG A 98 -9.24 -4.17 -12.17
N ALA A 99 -9.97 -3.31 -12.86
CA ALA A 99 -9.91 -3.20 -14.32
C ALA A 99 -8.49 -2.85 -14.82
N TYR A 100 -7.78 -1.98 -14.10
CA TYR A 100 -6.38 -1.66 -14.43
C TYR A 100 -5.48 -2.87 -14.29
N VAL A 101 -5.53 -3.56 -13.14
CA VAL A 101 -4.66 -4.72 -12.86
C VAL A 101 -4.93 -5.86 -13.84
N GLU A 102 -6.19 -6.16 -14.15
CA GLU A 102 -6.55 -7.16 -15.16
C GLU A 102 -6.01 -6.81 -16.55
N SER A 103 -6.08 -5.53 -16.94
CA SER A 103 -5.58 -5.08 -18.25
C SER A 103 -4.05 -5.06 -18.33
N PHE A 104 -3.35 -4.97 -17.21
CA PHE A 104 -1.90 -4.86 -17.15
C PHE A 104 -1.19 -6.15 -17.56
N GLY A 105 -1.73 -7.31 -17.18
CA GLY A 105 -1.20 -8.63 -17.56
C GLY A 105 0.16 -8.95 -16.92
N ALA A 106 0.31 -8.73 -15.61
CA ALA A 106 1.51 -9.10 -14.86
C ALA A 106 1.62 -10.62 -14.67
N ASP A 107 2.86 -11.14 -14.62
CA ASP A 107 3.13 -12.53 -14.22
C ASP A 107 2.84 -12.74 -12.73
N ARG A 108 3.06 -11.69 -11.91
CA ARG A 108 2.76 -11.67 -10.48
C ARG A 108 2.37 -10.27 -10.02
N VAL A 109 1.37 -10.20 -9.13
CA VAL A 109 0.93 -8.95 -8.51
C VAL A 109 1.20 -9.02 -7.01
N TYR A 110 1.77 -7.95 -6.43
CA TYR A 110 1.91 -7.80 -4.99
C TYR A 110 1.01 -6.67 -4.50
N THR A 111 0.35 -6.89 -3.35
CA THR A 111 -0.64 -5.96 -2.82
C THR A 111 -0.75 -6.05 -1.30
N HIS A 112 -1.61 -5.21 -0.72
CA HIS A 112 -1.93 -5.24 0.70
C HIS A 112 -2.66 -6.52 1.10
N ALA A 113 -2.43 -6.98 2.32
CA ALA A 113 -3.33 -7.90 2.99
C ALA A 113 -4.62 -7.16 3.43
N TYR A 114 -5.71 -7.91 3.62
CA TYR A 114 -6.97 -7.38 4.20
C TYR A 114 -6.84 -7.33 5.71
N GLU A 115 -6.58 -6.15 6.28
CA GLU A 115 -6.10 -6.01 7.67
C GLU A 115 -6.87 -4.99 8.52
N GLY A 116 -7.69 -4.12 7.92
CA GLY A 116 -8.37 -3.05 8.66
C GLY A 116 -7.43 -1.91 9.11
N GLY A 117 -6.26 -1.79 8.48
CA GLY A 117 -5.30 -0.71 8.72
C GLY A 117 -5.75 0.61 8.09
N HIS A 118 -5.99 0.61 6.79
CA HIS A 118 -6.48 1.75 6.03
C HIS A 118 -7.62 1.34 5.10
N PRO A 119 -8.67 2.17 4.93
CA PRO A 119 -9.80 1.80 4.07
C PRO A 119 -9.40 1.60 2.61
N ASP A 120 -8.40 2.33 2.12
CA ASP A 120 -7.88 2.17 0.76
C ASP A 120 -7.04 0.89 0.60
N HIS A 121 -6.28 0.46 1.63
CA HIS A 121 -5.55 -0.81 1.60
C HIS A 121 -6.53 -1.98 1.45
N ASP A 122 -7.59 -1.98 2.26
CA ASP A 122 -8.64 -2.99 2.23
C ASP A 122 -9.38 -2.98 0.87
N ALA A 123 -9.56 -1.81 0.25
CA ALA A 123 -10.18 -1.68 -1.06
C ALA A 123 -9.28 -2.21 -2.20
N VAL A 124 -7.96 -2.02 -2.10
CA VAL A 124 -7.01 -2.61 -3.06
C VAL A 124 -6.98 -4.13 -2.89
N ALA A 125 -6.96 -4.64 -1.66
CA ALA A 125 -7.05 -6.08 -1.38
C ALA A 125 -8.34 -6.69 -1.97
N LEU A 126 -9.50 -6.02 -1.79
CA LEU A 126 -10.77 -6.42 -2.39
C LEU A 126 -10.70 -6.43 -3.92
N ALA A 127 -10.17 -5.36 -4.51
CA ALA A 127 -10.07 -5.22 -5.97
C ALA A 127 -9.29 -6.38 -6.61
N LEU A 128 -8.29 -6.91 -5.93
CA LEU A 128 -7.43 -7.98 -6.43
C LEU A 128 -7.89 -9.38 -6.00
N SER A 129 -8.91 -9.46 -5.15
CA SER A 129 -9.42 -10.74 -4.66
C SER A 129 -9.88 -11.64 -5.81
N GLY A 130 -9.43 -12.89 -5.77
CA GLY A 130 -9.77 -13.91 -6.77
C GLY A 130 -9.03 -13.79 -8.11
N LEU A 131 -8.16 -12.80 -8.29
CA LEU A 131 -7.26 -12.76 -9.45
C LEU A 131 -6.14 -13.80 -9.28
N PRO A 132 -5.63 -14.38 -10.37
CA PRO A 132 -4.52 -15.32 -10.30
C PRO A 132 -3.21 -14.62 -9.95
N ASN A 133 -2.28 -15.36 -9.36
CA ASN A 133 -0.91 -14.92 -9.10
C ASN A 133 -0.78 -13.65 -8.22
N VAL A 134 -1.78 -13.38 -7.38
CA VAL A 134 -1.75 -12.29 -6.41
C VAL A 134 -1.05 -12.76 -5.14
N TRP A 135 -0.07 -11.98 -4.72
CA TRP A 135 0.65 -12.10 -3.46
C TRP A 135 0.38 -10.88 -2.61
N GLU A 136 0.38 -11.05 -1.31
CA GLU A 136 0.15 -9.98 -0.36
C GLU A 136 1.28 -9.82 0.62
N PHE A 137 1.39 -8.61 1.17
CA PHE A 137 2.28 -8.27 2.27
C PHE A 137 1.49 -7.54 3.37
N PRO A 138 1.88 -7.71 4.64
CA PRO A 138 1.24 -7.00 5.74
C PRO A 138 1.82 -5.61 5.85
N LEU A 139 0.99 -4.61 6.15
CA LEU A 139 1.46 -3.29 6.56
C LEU A 139 1.15 -3.02 8.02
N TYR A 140 -0.13 -2.92 8.40
CA TYR A 140 -0.49 -2.70 9.79
C TYR A 140 -1.98 -2.95 10.05
N HIS A 141 -2.28 -3.28 11.30
CA HIS A 141 -3.64 -3.44 11.82
C HIS A 141 -3.70 -3.03 13.31
N ALA A 142 -4.89 -3.12 13.92
CA ALA A 142 -5.11 -2.82 15.33
C ALA A 142 -5.57 -4.03 16.15
N TYR A 143 -5.41 -5.25 15.63
CA TYR A 143 -5.82 -6.47 16.34
C TYR A 143 -4.86 -6.81 17.47
N GLY A 144 -5.36 -6.85 18.70
CA GLY A 144 -4.58 -7.18 19.88
C GLY A 144 -3.70 -6.04 20.44
N ALA A 145 -3.54 -4.95 19.70
CA ALA A 145 -2.82 -3.75 20.13
C ALA A 145 -3.27 -2.54 19.32
N GLU A 146 -2.93 -1.32 19.78
CA GLU A 146 -3.28 -0.09 19.03
C GLU A 146 -2.66 0.00 17.64
N PHE A 147 -1.49 -0.59 17.44
CA PHE A 147 -0.78 -0.60 16.17
C PHE A 147 0.16 -1.82 16.09
N VAL A 148 -0.07 -2.68 15.12
CA VAL A 148 0.73 -3.87 14.85
C VAL A 148 1.24 -3.79 13.40
N PRO A 149 2.48 -3.33 13.20
CA PRO A 149 3.04 -3.22 11.85
C PRO A 149 3.67 -4.53 11.38
N ASN A 150 3.76 -4.67 10.06
CA ASN A 150 4.51 -5.71 9.34
C ASN A 150 4.26 -7.14 9.86
N THR A 151 3.01 -7.44 10.21
CA THR A 151 2.61 -8.76 10.73
C THR A 151 1.25 -9.14 10.17
N PHE A 152 1.11 -10.32 9.58
CA PHE A 152 -0.18 -10.81 9.13
C PHE A 152 -1.13 -11.07 10.31
N LEU A 153 -2.39 -10.70 10.15
CA LEU A 153 -3.44 -11.00 11.14
C LEU A 153 -3.56 -12.50 11.44
N ASN A 154 -3.51 -13.32 10.40
CA ASN A 154 -3.69 -14.76 10.49
C ASN A 154 -2.72 -15.47 9.55
N GLY A 155 -2.24 -16.65 9.97
CA GLY A 155 -1.33 -17.46 9.17
C GLY A 155 0.10 -16.92 9.12
N ALA A 156 0.97 -17.66 8.46
CA ALA A 156 2.39 -17.32 8.33
C ALA A 156 2.69 -16.75 6.93
N ALA A 157 3.80 -16.03 6.83
CA ALA A 157 4.40 -15.72 5.55
C ALA A 157 4.91 -16.99 4.87
N GLU A 158 4.81 -17.06 3.54
CA GLU A 158 5.47 -18.09 2.74
C GLU A 158 6.93 -17.72 2.45
N THR A 159 7.17 -16.43 2.27
CA THR A 159 8.50 -15.88 2.02
C THR A 159 8.79 -14.78 3.03
N VAL A 160 9.96 -14.84 3.67
CA VAL A 160 10.50 -13.77 4.51
C VAL A 160 11.84 -13.34 3.93
N VAL A 161 12.00 -12.05 3.68
CA VAL A 161 13.24 -11.44 3.22
C VAL A 161 13.82 -10.62 4.36
N GLU A 162 14.83 -11.16 5.02
CA GLU A 162 15.56 -10.49 6.10
C GLU A 162 16.58 -9.49 5.52
N PHE A 163 16.72 -8.34 6.16
CA PHE A 163 17.67 -7.31 5.76
C PHE A 163 18.78 -7.16 6.81
N ASP A 164 20.00 -7.30 6.35
CA ASP A 164 21.18 -6.92 7.13
C ASP A 164 21.23 -5.39 7.36
N ALA A 165 22.16 -4.94 8.17
CA ALA A 165 22.30 -3.53 8.52
C ALA A 165 22.55 -2.63 7.29
N ASP A 166 23.23 -3.14 6.26
CA ASP A 166 23.52 -2.39 5.04
C ASP A 166 22.26 -2.20 4.20
N ARG A 167 21.49 -3.26 4.00
CA ARG A 167 20.20 -3.19 3.29
C ARG A 167 19.17 -2.34 4.05
N GLN A 168 19.15 -2.42 5.38
CA GLN A 168 18.28 -1.54 6.18
C GLN A 168 18.66 -0.07 6.01
N ARG A 169 19.97 0.28 5.96
CA ARG A 169 20.39 1.66 5.66
C ARG A 169 19.94 2.12 4.29
N VAL A 170 20.02 1.26 3.27
CA VAL A 170 19.54 1.58 1.93
C VAL A 170 18.03 1.80 1.95
N LYS A 171 17.26 0.86 2.52
CA LYS A 171 15.78 1.00 2.66
C LYS A 171 15.41 2.28 3.39
N ARG A 172 16.09 2.59 4.51
CA ARG A 172 15.88 3.85 5.24
C ARG A 172 16.11 5.06 4.35
N SER A 173 17.19 5.08 3.56
CA SER A 173 17.49 6.19 2.67
C SER A 173 16.42 6.41 1.58
N TRP A 174 15.69 5.36 1.18
CA TRP A 174 14.55 5.48 0.26
C TRP A 174 13.32 6.02 1.00
N LEU A 175 13.02 5.49 2.18
CA LEU A 175 11.93 5.96 3.03
C LEU A 175 12.08 7.42 3.47
N ASP A 176 13.32 7.92 3.60
CA ASP A 176 13.60 9.32 3.92
C ASP A 176 13.19 10.28 2.78
N CYS A 177 12.96 9.78 1.57
CA CYS A 177 12.40 10.58 0.48
C CYS A 177 10.96 11.02 0.76
N PHE A 178 10.20 10.27 1.56
CA PHE A 178 8.83 10.60 1.93
C PHE A 178 8.79 11.54 3.13
N ALA A 179 9.34 12.74 2.97
CA ALA A 179 9.48 13.74 4.04
C ALA A 179 8.14 14.09 4.69
N SER A 180 7.06 14.13 3.91
CA SER A 180 5.70 14.43 4.42
C SER A 180 5.11 13.32 5.29
N GLN A 181 5.68 12.10 5.28
CA GLN A 181 5.16 10.90 5.95
C GLN A 181 6.05 10.38 7.08
N GLN A 182 7.14 11.07 7.43
CA GLN A 182 8.13 10.58 8.38
C GLN A 182 7.53 10.18 9.74
N ARG A 183 6.48 10.88 10.20
CA ARG A 183 5.80 10.55 11.48
C ARG A 183 5.18 9.15 11.47
N VAL A 184 4.69 8.70 10.32
CA VAL A 184 4.07 7.38 10.14
C VAL A 184 5.15 6.35 9.84
N ILE A 185 6.04 6.64 8.89
CA ILE A 185 7.10 5.73 8.44
C ILE A 185 8.00 5.27 9.58
N GLN A 186 8.32 6.15 10.55
CA GLN A 186 9.15 5.81 11.72
C GLN A 186 8.52 4.76 12.65
N MET A 187 7.21 4.49 12.52
CA MET A 187 6.52 3.46 13.31
C MET A 187 6.73 2.05 12.75
N PHE A 188 7.27 1.92 11.52
CA PHE A 188 7.44 0.63 10.87
C PHE A 188 8.83 0.05 11.08
N PRO A 189 8.93 -1.26 11.40
CA PRO A 189 10.19 -1.98 11.32
C PRO A 189 10.64 -2.09 9.85
N ILE A 190 11.95 -2.07 9.64
CA ILE A 190 12.54 -2.12 8.29
C ILE A 190 13.52 -3.27 8.12
N ASP A 191 13.54 -4.17 9.06
CA ASP A 191 14.47 -5.30 9.16
C ASP A 191 14.11 -6.48 8.27
N ARG A 192 12.86 -6.54 7.82
CA ARG A 192 12.36 -7.62 6.94
C ARG A 192 11.13 -7.23 6.14
N GLU A 193 10.84 -8.03 5.13
CA GLU A 193 9.58 -8.06 4.40
C GLU A 193 8.99 -9.46 4.39
N GLN A 194 7.68 -9.55 4.30
CA GLN A 194 6.95 -10.80 4.37
C GLN A 194 5.93 -10.89 3.24
N PHE A 195 5.89 -12.02 2.56
CA PHE A 195 5.00 -12.25 1.44
C PHE A 195 4.33 -13.62 1.54
N ARG A 196 3.10 -13.71 1.05
CA ARG A 196 2.40 -14.98 0.81
C ARG A 196 1.41 -14.85 -0.35
N PRO A 197 0.98 -15.94 -0.99
CA PRO A 197 -0.18 -15.91 -1.88
C PRO A 197 -1.39 -15.33 -1.14
N ALA A 198 -2.12 -14.42 -1.78
CA ALA A 198 -3.30 -13.83 -1.18
C ALA A 198 -4.36 -14.91 -0.91
N PRO A 199 -4.80 -15.08 0.34
CA PRO A 199 -5.83 -16.06 0.67
C PRO A 199 -7.19 -15.60 0.17
N LYS A 200 -8.14 -16.49 0.18
CA LYS A 200 -9.54 -16.13 -0.09
C LYS A 200 -10.16 -15.49 1.15
N TYR A 201 -10.31 -14.18 1.11
CA TYR A 201 -10.95 -13.41 2.18
C TYR A 201 -12.48 -13.40 2.07
N ASP A 202 -13.15 -13.32 3.23
CA ASP A 202 -14.57 -12.99 3.33
C ASP A 202 -14.74 -11.50 3.62
N PHE A 203 -14.84 -10.70 2.57
CA PHE A 203 -15.04 -9.25 2.67
C PHE A 203 -16.45 -8.85 3.16
N SER A 204 -17.36 -9.79 3.38
CA SER A 204 -18.65 -9.50 4.01
C SER A 204 -18.54 -9.31 5.52
N ARG A 205 -17.36 -9.55 6.10
CA ARG A 205 -17.02 -9.39 7.52
C ARG A 205 -15.79 -8.50 7.69
N PRO A 206 -15.65 -7.82 8.84
CA PRO A 206 -14.40 -7.11 9.13
C PRO A 206 -13.23 -8.09 9.21
N PRO A 207 -12.00 -7.64 8.94
CA PRO A 207 -10.82 -8.50 8.93
C PRO A 207 -10.49 -9.10 10.31
N HIS A 208 -10.92 -8.44 11.38
CA HIS A 208 -10.76 -8.90 12.77
C HIS A 208 -11.87 -8.36 13.68
N GLU A 209 -12.01 -8.94 14.85
CA GLU A 209 -12.89 -8.44 15.90
C GLU A 209 -12.34 -7.15 16.53
N GLY A 210 -13.24 -6.32 17.06
CA GLY A 210 -12.92 -5.02 17.65
C GLY A 210 -12.78 -3.90 16.62
N PRO A 211 -12.44 -2.69 17.08
CA PRO A 211 -12.35 -1.53 16.20
C PRO A 211 -11.15 -1.64 15.26
N LEU A 212 -11.36 -1.29 14.00
CA LEU A 212 -10.30 -1.27 13.00
C LEU A 212 -9.42 -0.02 13.18
N TYR A 213 -8.17 -0.07 12.72
CA TYR A 213 -7.23 1.04 12.90
C TYR A 213 -7.77 2.36 12.32
N TYR A 214 -8.37 2.33 11.13
CA TYR A 214 -8.93 3.54 10.53
C TYR A 214 -10.14 4.09 11.30
N GLU A 215 -10.86 3.29 12.10
CA GLU A 215 -11.91 3.72 13.01
C GLU A 215 -11.31 4.39 14.25
N ILE A 216 -10.29 3.78 14.86
CA ILE A 216 -9.53 4.33 16.00
C ILE A 216 -8.94 5.68 15.62
N ARG A 217 -8.34 5.79 14.42
CA ARG A 217 -7.69 7.03 13.94
C ARG A 217 -8.65 8.03 13.31
N LYS A 218 -9.95 7.68 13.23
CA LYS A 218 -11.02 8.54 12.66
C LYS A 218 -10.68 9.03 11.25
N LEU A 219 -10.32 8.09 10.38
CA LEU A 219 -9.97 8.37 8.97
C LEU A 219 -11.22 8.59 8.09
N GLY A 220 -12.40 8.84 8.69
CA GLY A 220 -13.62 9.14 7.93
C GLY A 220 -14.41 7.91 7.50
N TRP A 221 -13.97 6.72 7.86
CA TRP A 221 -14.61 5.45 7.54
C TRP A 221 -14.89 4.64 8.80
N THR A 222 -16.03 3.93 8.79
CA THR A 222 -16.30 2.76 9.63
C THR A 222 -16.39 1.53 8.74
N TRP A 223 -16.22 0.33 9.32
CA TRP A 223 -16.36 -0.88 8.51
C TRP A 223 -17.74 -1.04 7.87
N PRO A 224 -18.88 -0.74 8.53
CA PRO A 224 -20.19 -0.75 7.90
C PRO A 224 -20.31 0.21 6.69
N ASP A 225 -19.68 1.39 6.76
CA ASP A 225 -19.67 2.34 5.64
C ASP A 225 -18.81 1.83 4.49
N TRP A 226 -17.63 1.28 4.81
CA TRP A 226 -16.74 0.65 3.84
C TRP A 226 -17.43 -0.50 3.10
N ARG A 227 -18.06 -1.41 3.86
CA ARG A 227 -18.82 -2.54 3.29
C ARG A 227 -19.93 -2.06 2.37
N ARG A 228 -20.69 -1.05 2.79
CA ARG A 228 -21.76 -0.48 1.96
C ARG A 228 -21.23 0.10 0.66
N ALA A 229 -20.11 0.84 0.71
CA ALA A 229 -19.52 1.45 -0.47
C ALA A 229 -18.91 0.42 -1.44
N THR A 230 -18.50 -0.75 -0.95
CA THR A 230 -17.76 -1.73 -1.76
C THR A 230 -18.61 -2.90 -2.24
N LEU A 231 -19.57 -3.38 -1.45
CA LEU A 231 -20.32 -4.61 -1.73
C LEU A 231 -21.81 -4.38 -2.01
N ASP A 232 -22.38 -3.27 -1.54
CA ASP A 232 -23.81 -2.97 -1.68
C ASP A 232 -24.08 -1.86 -2.76
N ALA A 233 -23.04 -1.37 -3.45
CA ALA A 233 -23.08 -0.30 -4.44
C ALA A 233 -23.40 -0.82 -5.86
#